data_5fe31ba1b7c0c09abb869d6275b3b77d
#
_entry.id   5fe31ba1b7c0c09abb869d6275b3b77d
#
_cell.length_a   1.000
_cell.length_b   1.000
_cell.length_c   1.000
_cell.angle_alpha   90.00
_cell.angle_beta   90.00
_cell.angle_gamma   90.00
#
_symmetry.space_group_name_H-M   'P 1'
#
loop_
_entity.id
_entity.type
_entity.pdbx_description
1 polymer ?
#
loop_
_entity_poly.entity_id
_entity_poly.type
_entity_poly.pdbx_seq_one_letter_code
_entity_poly.pdbx_strand_id
1 'polypeptide(L)'
;LREEKMPALSRTLFDEYEINGNRLRYEAVYFKRREFLSAFGLASIIWHKKEDIQKLEYVIGEICSEGCWALSAHVKRLEDPNWRMTIDLTASETGHTLAQMYALLQDELSEETKELIKTEVSRRILIPFMKAKAPAYCWEDATNNWNAVCCGNIGSTAIFLLEDGAEKEKLLSRIRYAIETYYLEGFGADGACTEGLGYWGYGFMNMVVFAMDQRALDPTYDLTAFEKTEKIAHFQEKCYFAHGRTISFSEGSGKGKYPMGLTCCLADLYRDIRFPDPVYARGFTGDRCWNWNELYTGWRWTKQYLEDVENGIVEAPKPLAGAEVEFLPDAEWCILRGEHNTAV
;
A
#
# COMPACT_ATOMS: atom_id res chain seq x y z
N LEU A 1 -12.92 -17.43 -9.58
CA LEU A 1 -11.55 -17.87 -9.27
C LEU A 1 -11.47 -19.33 -8.83
N ARG A 2 -12.41 -19.87 -8.05
CA ARG A 2 -12.33 -21.28 -7.56
C ARG A 2 -12.25 -22.32 -8.66
N GLU A 3 -12.88 -22.07 -9.80
CA GLU A 3 -12.88 -22.95 -10.96
C GLU A 3 -11.91 -22.52 -12.06
N GLU A 4 -11.30 -21.35 -11.88
CA GLU A 4 -10.40 -20.73 -12.83
C GLU A 4 -8.97 -21.21 -12.60
N LYS A 5 -8.24 -21.48 -13.68
CA LYS A 5 -6.82 -21.82 -13.58
C LYS A 5 -5.99 -20.54 -13.49
N MET A 6 -5.08 -20.47 -12.52
CA MET A 6 -4.13 -19.38 -12.41
C MET A 6 -3.28 -19.29 -13.68
N PRO A 7 -3.18 -18.11 -14.33
CA PRO A 7 -2.44 -17.99 -15.58
C PRO A 7 -0.93 -18.14 -15.36
N ALA A 8 -0.25 -18.77 -16.32
CA ALA A 8 1.21 -18.89 -16.30
C ALA A 8 1.86 -17.55 -16.64
N LEU A 9 2.90 -17.18 -15.88
CA LEU A 9 3.67 -15.96 -16.13
C LEU A 9 4.74 -16.24 -17.19
N SER A 10 4.57 -15.65 -18.37
CA SER A 10 5.42 -15.92 -19.54
C SER A 10 6.67 -15.04 -19.54
N ARG A 11 7.83 -15.68 -19.77
CA ARG A 11 9.10 -14.96 -20.00
C ARG A 11 9.02 -14.10 -21.26
N THR A 12 8.37 -14.56 -22.29
CA THR A 12 8.19 -13.80 -23.54
C THR A 12 7.45 -12.47 -23.29
N LEU A 13 6.39 -12.50 -22.48
CA LEU A 13 5.66 -11.29 -22.10
C LEU A 13 6.51 -10.35 -21.23
N PHE A 14 7.33 -10.90 -20.34
CA PHE A 14 8.26 -10.10 -19.54
C PHE A 14 9.25 -9.34 -20.44
N ASP A 15 9.81 -10.01 -21.44
CA ASP A 15 10.81 -9.45 -22.34
C ASP A 15 10.23 -8.43 -23.34
N GLU A 16 8.90 -8.37 -23.54
CA GLU A 16 8.26 -7.39 -24.45
C GLU A 16 8.57 -5.94 -24.09
N TYR A 17 8.65 -5.61 -22.82
CA TYR A 17 8.96 -4.24 -22.42
C TYR A 17 10.32 -3.78 -22.96
N GLU A 18 11.31 -4.61 -22.87
CA GLU A 18 12.67 -4.34 -23.35
C GLU A 18 12.77 -4.28 -24.87
N ILE A 19 11.94 -5.10 -25.57
CA ILE A 19 11.94 -5.21 -27.01
C ILE A 19 11.17 -4.07 -27.71
N ASN A 20 10.01 -3.69 -27.15
CA ASN A 20 9.07 -2.78 -27.82
C ASN A 20 8.35 -1.78 -26.88
N GLY A 21 8.72 -1.75 -25.59
CA GLY A 21 8.09 -0.86 -24.58
C GLY A 21 6.72 -1.32 -24.06
N ASN A 22 6.23 -2.49 -24.47
CA ASN A 22 4.93 -2.99 -24.03
C ASN A 22 5.02 -3.63 -22.65
N ARG A 23 4.46 -2.99 -21.64
CA ARG A 23 4.35 -3.52 -20.27
C ARG A 23 2.96 -4.11 -19.98
N LEU A 24 1.91 -3.64 -20.65
CA LEU A 24 0.53 -3.91 -20.29
C LEU A 24 0.14 -5.37 -20.38
N ARG A 25 0.66 -6.10 -21.37
CA ARG A 25 0.34 -7.52 -21.54
C ARG A 25 0.92 -8.39 -20.42
N TYR A 26 2.16 -8.09 -20.00
CA TYR A 26 2.77 -8.75 -18.85
C TYR A 26 2.03 -8.42 -17.57
N GLU A 27 1.77 -7.13 -17.33
CA GLU A 27 1.10 -6.66 -16.13
C GLU A 27 -0.31 -7.21 -15.97
N ALA A 28 -1.06 -7.36 -17.04
CA ALA A 28 -2.40 -7.97 -16.98
C ALA A 28 -2.34 -9.40 -16.43
N VAL A 29 -1.35 -10.21 -16.83
CA VAL A 29 -1.16 -11.56 -16.30
C VAL A 29 -0.60 -11.52 -14.87
N TYR A 30 0.36 -10.65 -14.62
CA TYR A 30 0.97 -10.47 -13.30
C TYR A 30 -0.07 -10.11 -12.24
N PHE A 31 -0.88 -9.09 -12.49
CA PHE A 31 -1.91 -8.66 -11.54
C PHE A 31 -3.06 -9.68 -11.41
N LYS A 32 -3.38 -10.42 -12.46
CA LYS A 32 -4.31 -11.54 -12.34
C LYS A 32 -3.81 -12.60 -11.35
N ARG A 33 -2.52 -12.86 -11.30
CA ARG A 33 -1.92 -13.77 -10.30
C ARG A 33 -1.99 -13.18 -8.88
N ARG A 34 -1.82 -11.86 -8.73
CA ARG A 34 -2.02 -11.18 -7.43
C ARG A 34 -3.48 -11.18 -6.99
N GLU A 35 -4.44 -11.12 -7.94
CA GLU A 35 -5.86 -11.34 -7.67
C GLU A 35 -6.10 -12.70 -7.00
N PHE A 36 -5.52 -13.78 -7.53
CA PHE A 36 -5.62 -15.10 -6.91
C PHE A 36 -5.05 -15.11 -5.49
N LEU A 37 -3.86 -14.54 -5.30
CA LEU A 37 -3.22 -14.47 -3.98
C LEU A 37 -4.10 -13.72 -2.98
N SER A 38 -4.54 -12.52 -3.32
CA SER A 38 -5.33 -11.67 -2.43
C SER A 38 -6.72 -12.27 -2.15
N ALA A 39 -7.39 -12.82 -3.17
CA ALA A 39 -8.72 -13.41 -3.01
C ALA A 39 -8.72 -14.67 -2.14
N PHE A 40 -7.77 -15.60 -2.36
CA PHE A 40 -7.67 -16.80 -1.51
C PHE A 40 -7.10 -16.48 -0.14
N GLY A 41 -6.22 -15.48 0.00
CA GLY A 41 -5.77 -14.96 1.28
C GLY A 41 -6.95 -14.44 2.11
N LEU A 42 -7.77 -13.55 1.55
CA LEU A 42 -8.97 -13.05 2.21
C LEU A 42 -9.96 -14.17 2.55
N ALA A 43 -10.22 -15.08 1.61
CA ALA A 43 -11.13 -16.20 1.84
C ALA A 43 -10.67 -17.09 3.00
N SER A 44 -9.37 -17.36 3.07
CA SER A 44 -8.76 -18.15 4.15
C SER A 44 -8.89 -17.46 5.50
N ILE A 45 -8.60 -16.15 5.56
CA ILE A 45 -8.65 -15.36 6.80
C ILE A 45 -10.11 -15.17 7.30
N ILE A 46 -11.08 -15.01 6.39
CA ILE A 46 -12.47 -14.73 6.77
C ILE A 46 -13.23 -15.99 7.09
N TRP A 47 -13.01 -17.08 6.35
CA TRP A 47 -13.85 -18.28 6.44
C TRP A 47 -13.16 -19.49 7.06
N HIS A 48 -11.84 -19.50 7.17
CA HIS A 48 -11.02 -20.59 7.74
C HIS A 48 -11.36 -21.97 7.14
N LYS A 49 -11.74 -22.01 5.84
CA LYS A 49 -12.09 -23.26 5.17
C LYS A 49 -10.85 -23.96 4.63
N LYS A 50 -10.72 -25.24 4.93
CA LYS A 50 -9.60 -26.07 4.47
C LYS A 50 -9.39 -25.99 2.95
N GLU A 51 -10.46 -25.90 2.18
CA GLU A 51 -10.40 -25.82 0.72
C GLU A 51 -9.77 -24.49 0.25
N ASP A 52 -10.09 -23.38 0.94
CA ASP A 52 -9.53 -22.06 0.63
C ASP A 52 -8.05 -22.00 1.05
N ILE A 53 -7.68 -22.58 2.19
CA ILE A 53 -6.28 -22.72 2.64
C ILE A 53 -5.47 -23.54 1.61
N GLN A 54 -5.96 -24.69 1.17
CA GLN A 54 -5.26 -25.50 0.16
C GLN A 54 -5.07 -24.75 -1.17
N LYS A 55 -6.05 -23.96 -1.58
CA LYS A 55 -5.94 -23.12 -2.76
C LYS A 55 -4.93 -21.98 -2.56
N LEU A 56 -4.93 -21.35 -1.38
CA LEU A 56 -3.95 -20.35 -1.01
C LEU A 56 -2.53 -20.91 -1.05
N GLU A 57 -2.28 -22.07 -0.46
CA GLU A 57 -0.97 -22.73 -0.46
C GLU A 57 -0.46 -23.02 -1.89
N TYR A 58 -1.36 -23.51 -2.75
CA TYR A 58 -1.04 -23.68 -4.17
C TYR A 58 -0.64 -22.34 -4.82
N VAL A 59 -1.41 -21.27 -4.58
CA VAL A 59 -1.13 -19.94 -5.14
C VAL A 59 0.18 -19.37 -4.59
N ILE A 60 0.46 -19.52 -3.30
CA ILE A 60 1.73 -19.12 -2.69
C ILE A 60 2.90 -19.85 -3.38
N GLY A 61 2.79 -21.16 -3.58
CA GLY A 61 3.80 -21.94 -4.31
C GLY A 61 4.08 -21.40 -5.71
N GLU A 62 3.02 -21.08 -6.45
CA GLU A 62 3.13 -20.48 -7.79
C GLU A 62 3.78 -19.07 -7.77
N ILE A 63 3.42 -18.21 -6.79
CA ILE A 63 4.03 -16.88 -6.63
C ILE A 63 5.51 -16.99 -6.24
N CYS A 64 5.84 -17.86 -5.31
CA CYS A 64 7.22 -18.10 -4.88
C CYS A 64 8.10 -18.68 -6.01
N SER A 65 7.53 -19.42 -6.96
CA SER A 65 8.23 -19.96 -8.12
C SER A 65 8.52 -18.92 -9.22
N GLU A 66 7.93 -17.71 -9.16
CA GLU A 66 8.16 -16.68 -10.17
C GLU A 66 9.64 -16.26 -10.24
N GLY A 67 10.12 -16.03 -11.45
CA GLY A 67 11.53 -15.68 -11.68
C GLY A 67 11.91 -14.29 -11.14
N CYS A 68 10.96 -13.36 -11.07
CA CYS A 68 11.10 -12.00 -10.54
C CYS A 68 9.75 -11.54 -10.00
N TRP A 69 9.76 -10.81 -8.88
CA TRP A 69 8.55 -10.19 -8.33
C TRP A 69 8.36 -8.74 -8.79
N ALA A 70 9.42 -8.11 -9.31
CA ALA A 70 9.32 -6.77 -9.89
C ALA A 70 8.69 -6.80 -11.29
N LEU A 71 8.02 -5.70 -11.64
CA LEU A 71 7.48 -5.52 -12.98
C LEU A 71 8.58 -5.38 -14.03
N SER A 72 8.33 -5.86 -15.23
CA SER A 72 9.31 -5.80 -16.34
C SER A 72 9.77 -4.38 -16.66
N ALA A 73 8.89 -3.38 -16.47
CA ALA A 73 9.20 -1.98 -16.70
C ALA A 73 10.13 -1.36 -15.64
N HIS A 74 10.30 -2.00 -14.50
CA HIS A 74 11.14 -1.51 -13.39
C HIS A 74 12.48 -2.25 -13.28
N VAL A 75 12.73 -3.21 -14.18
CA VAL A 75 13.91 -4.07 -14.15
C VAL A 75 14.89 -3.67 -15.23
N LYS A 76 16.16 -3.47 -14.84
CA LYS A 76 17.27 -3.19 -15.77
C LYS A 76 18.02 -4.47 -16.13
N ARG A 77 17.35 -5.38 -16.83
CA ARG A 77 17.85 -6.74 -17.07
C ARG A 77 19.18 -6.83 -17.80
N LEU A 78 19.44 -5.94 -18.75
CA LEU A 78 20.69 -5.93 -19.52
C LEU A 78 21.84 -5.26 -18.74
N GLU A 79 21.52 -4.41 -17.76
CA GLU A 79 22.51 -3.64 -16.99
C GLU A 79 22.84 -4.35 -15.66
N ASP A 80 21.87 -5.00 -15.03
CA ASP A 80 22.02 -5.63 -13.71
C ASP A 80 21.95 -7.17 -13.80
N PRO A 81 23.07 -7.89 -13.53
CA PRO A 81 23.06 -9.34 -13.51
C PRO A 81 22.15 -9.94 -12.43
N ASN A 82 21.84 -9.14 -11.38
CA ASN A 82 20.98 -9.54 -10.27
C ASN A 82 19.53 -9.08 -10.45
N TRP A 83 19.11 -8.67 -11.63
CA TRP A 83 17.80 -8.11 -11.93
C TRP A 83 16.60 -8.89 -11.34
N ARG A 84 16.76 -10.23 -11.15
CA ARG A 84 15.70 -11.04 -10.52
C ARG A 84 15.44 -10.71 -9.06
N MET A 85 16.37 -10.01 -8.42
CA MET A 85 16.29 -9.55 -7.04
C MET A 85 15.97 -8.05 -6.93
N THR A 86 15.52 -7.43 -8.04
CA THR A 86 15.05 -6.04 -8.01
C THR A 86 13.91 -5.91 -7.01
N ILE A 87 14.06 -4.97 -6.09
CA ILE A 87 13.00 -4.58 -5.17
C ILE A 87 12.38 -3.29 -5.72
N ASP A 88 11.17 -3.42 -6.25
CA ASP A 88 10.31 -2.33 -6.67
C ASP A 88 9.02 -2.31 -5.83
N LEU A 89 8.05 -1.49 -6.23
CA LEU A 89 6.75 -1.40 -5.59
C LEU A 89 6.12 -2.79 -5.42
N THR A 90 5.98 -3.54 -6.51
CA THR A 90 5.26 -4.82 -6.53
C THR A 90 6.02 -5.95 -5.86
N ALA A 91 7.35 -5.93 -5.88
CA ALA A 91 8.16 -6.89 -5.15
C ALA A 91 8.03 -6.68 -3.64
N SER A 92 8.09 -5.43 -3.16
CA SER A 92 7.90 -5.10 -1.75
C SER A 92 6.48 -5.44 -1.27
N GLU A 93 5.45 -5.12 -2.05
CA GLU A 93 4.05 -5.48 -1.77
C GLU A 93 3.84 -7.00 -1.72
N THR A 94 4.45 -7.75 -2.65
CA THR A 94 4.38 -9.22 -2.65
C THR A 94 5.01 -9.79 -1.39
N GLY A 95 6.17 -9.27 -0.98
CA GLY A 95 6.86 -9.67 0.25
C GLY A 95 5.99 -9.43 1.49
N HIS A 96 5.41 -8.24 1.61
CA HIS A 96 4.52 -7.90 2.71
C HIS A 96 3.25 -8.75 2.72
N THR A 97 2.61 -8.93 1.57
CA THR A 97 1.40 -9.77 1.45
C THR A 97 1.65 -11.19 1.99
N LEU A 98 2.74 -11.82 1.57
CA LEU A 98 3.12 -13.16 2.02
C LEU A 98 3.47 -13.18 3.51
N ALA A 99 4.19 -12.18 3.99
CA ALA A 99 4.58 -12.07 5.40
C ALA A 99 3.37 -11.90 6.33
N GLN A 100 2.41 -11.08 5.94
CA GLN A 100 1.20 -10.88 6.72
C GLN A 100 0.28 -12.11 6.68
N MET A 101 0.15 -12.79 5.52
CA MET A 101 -0.58 -14.06 5.44
C MET A 101 0.07 -15.13 6.32
N TYR A 102 1.41 -15.21 6.33
CA TYR A 102 2.13 -16.09 7.26
C TYR A 102 1.76 -15.81 8.72
N ALA A 103 1.77 -14.55 9.14
CA ALA A 103 1.46 -14.18 10.52
C ALA A 103 0.00 -14.45 10.91
N LEU A 104 -0.94 -14.20 9.99
CA LEU A 104 -2.38 -14.35 10.23
C LEU A 104 -2.87 -15.80 10.18
N LEU A 105 -2.21 -16.67 9.41
CA LEU A 105 -2.61 -18.05 9.16
C LEU A 105 -1.57 -19.06 9.65
N GLN A 106 -0.72 -18.69 10.61
CA GLN A 106 0.39 -19.52 11.07
C GLN A 106 -0.05 -20.90 11.61
N ASP A 107 -1.26 -21.01 12.16
CA ASP A 107 -1.81 -22.25 12.69
C ASP A 107 -2.52 -23.11 11.63
N GLU A 108 -2.74 -22.55 10.43
CA GLU A 108 -3.54 -23.17 9.38
C GLU A 108 -2.70 -23.56 8.14
N LEU A 109 -1.64 -22.79 7.87
CA LEU A 109 -0.70 -23.10 6.78
C LEU A 109 0.18 -24.29 7.16
N SER A 110 0.47 -25.13 6.17
CA SER A 110 1.45 -26.21 6.32
C SER A 110 2.84 -25.68 6.63
N GLU A 111 3.67 -26.46 7.36
CA GLU A 111 5.06 -26.09 7.64
C GLU A 111 5.86 -25.85 6.36
N GLU A 112 5.59 -26.63 5.30
CA GLU A 112 6.22 -26.47 4.00
C GLU A 112 5.92 -25.08 3.40
N THR A 113 4.67 -24.65 3.42
CA THR A 113 4.27 -23.32 2.93
C THR A 113 4.85 -22.20 3.78
N LYS A 114 4.87 -22.34 5.10
CA LYS A 114 5.48 -21.38 6.02
C LYS A 114 6.97 -21.20 5.76
N GLU A 115 7.70 -22.30 5.60
CA GLU A 115 9.13 -22.27 5.30
C GLU A 115 9.43 -21.69 3.91
N LEU A 116 8.58 -21.99 2.92
CA LEU A 116 8.67 -21.43 1.57
C LEU A 116 8.52 -19.91 1.60
N ILE A 117 7.52 -19.39 2.33
CA ILE A 117 7.32 -17.94 2.50
C ILE A 117 8.56 -17.30 3.13
N LYS A 118 9.03 -17.81 4.27
CA LYS A 118 10.22 -17.29 4.95
C LYS A 118 11.44 -17.26 4.04
N THR A 119 11.69 -18.36 3.34
CA THR A 119 12.85 -18.50 2.47
C THR A 119 12.78 -17.51 1.31
N GLU A 120 11.66 -17.45 0.58
CA GLU A 120 11.57 -16.62 -0.62
C GLU A 120 11.48 -15.14 -0.31
N VAL A 121 10.75 -14.74 0.74
CA VAL A 121 10.69 -13.33 1.17
C VAL A 121 12.05 -12.87 1.71
N SER A 122 12.71 -13.70 2.54
CA SER A 122 14.05 -13.37 3.02
C SER A 122 15.05 -13.23 1.88
N ARG A 123 15.05 -14.17 0.94
CA ARG A 123 15.98 -14.20 -0.20
C ARG A 123 15.80 -13.01 -1.14
N ARG A 124 14.53 -12.60 -1.40
CA ARG A 124 14.21 -11.57 -2.40
C ARG A 124 14.13 -10.17 -1.84
N ILE A 125 13.77 -10.01 -0.58
CA ILE A 125 13.47 -8.71 0.03
C ILE A 125 14.42 -8.42 1.20
N LEU A 126 14.33 -9.19 2.28
CA LEU A 126 14.99 -8.82 3.53
C LEU A 126 16.52 -8.88 3.45
N ILE A 127 17.08 -9.99 2.96
CA ILE A 127 18.54 -10.18 2.88
C ILE A 127 19.18 -9.16 1.91
N PRO A 128 18.67 -8.95 0.69
CA PRO A 128 19.22 -7.93 -0.21
C PRO A 128 19.17 -6.53 0.42
N PHE A 129 18.05 -6.15 1.04
CA PHE A 129 17.89 -4.84 1.66
C PHE A 129 18.85 -4.65 2.86
N MET A 130 18.96 -5.65 3.76
CA MET A 130 19.85 -5.57 4.91
C MET A 130 21.34 -5.51 4.53
N LYS A 131 21.75 -6.24 3.48
CA LYS A 131 23.15 -6.27 3.01
C LYS A 131 23.56 -5.02 2.25
N ALA A 132 22.63 -4.34 1.63
CA ALA A 132 22.90 -3.14 0.85
C ALA A 132 23.21 -1.94 1.74
N LYS A 133 24.21 -1.12 1.34
CA LYS A 133 24.57 0.11 2.07
C LYS A 133 23.57 1.22 1.72
N ALA A 134 22.93 1.80 2.72
CA ALA A 134 21.94 2.87 2.53
C ALA A 134 22.56 4.20 2.05
N PRO A 135 21.88 4.97 1.15
CA PRO A 135 20.76 4.53 0.33
C PRO A 135 21.25 3.62 -0.80
N ALA A 136 20.61 2.48 -1.04
CA ALA A 136 21.02 1.52 -2.06
C ALA A 136 20.06 1.45 -3.26
N TYR A 137 18.85 1.89 -3.03
CA TYR A 137 17.76 1.83 -4.02
C TYR A 137 17.32 3.26 -4.35
N CYS A 138 17.02 3.52 -5.62
CA CYS A 138 16.60 4.84 -6.08
C CYS A 138 15.30 5.34 -5.45
N TRP A 139 14.54 4.47 -4.84
CA TRP A 139 13.34 4.83 -4.10
C TRP A 139 13.59 5.12 -2.61
N GLU A 140 14.73 4.72 -2.07
CA GLU A 140 15.01 4.82 -0.63
C GLU A 140 15.19 6.28 -0.16
N ASP A 141 15.74 7.13 -1.01
CA ASP A 141 15.90 8.56 -0.78
C ASP A 141 14.96 9.43 -1.65
N ALA A 142 13.95 8.80 -2.28
CA ALA A 142 12.96 9.51 -3.05
C ALA A 142 11.94 10.23 -2.15
N THR A 143 11.48 11.39 -2.59
CA THR A 143 10.49 12.22 -1.91
C THR A 143 9.06 11.97 -2.43
N ASN A 144 8.79 10.80 -2.98
CA ASN A 144 7.55 10.45 -3.64
C ASN A 144 6.99 9.10 -3.13
N ASN A 145 5.86 8.67 -3.67
CA ASN A 145 5.16 7.45 -3.25
C ASN A 145 6.04 6.20 -3.24
N TRP A 146 7.04 6.08 -4.11
CA TRP A 146 7.93 4.92 -4.16
C TRP A 146 8.64 4.66 -2.84
N ASN A 147 9.08 5.73 -2.16
CA ASN A 147 9.70 5.60 -0.85
C ASN A 147 8.74 4.93 0.15
N ALA A 148 7.56 5.50 0.32
CA ALA A 148 6.58 4.99 1.28
C ALA A 148 6.12 3.57 0.97
N VAL A 149 5.89 3.25 -0.30
CA VAL A 149 5.45 1.90 -0.70
C VAL A 149 6.56 0.89 -0.43
N CYS A 150 7.78 1.12 -0.91
CA CYS A 150 8.86 0.15 -0.71
C CYS A 150 9.29 0.07 0.75
N CYS A 151 9.57 1.21 1.39
CA CYS A 151 9.98 1.25 2.79
C CYS A 151 8.89 0.70 3.72
N GLY A 152 7.66 1.14 3.57
CA GLY A 152 6.55 0.69 4.40
C GLY A 152 6.33 -0.83 4.31
N ASN A 153 6.26 -1.37 3.09
CA ASN A 153 6.08 -2.82 2.91
C ASN A 153 7.27 -3.63 3.41
N ILE A 154 8.52 -3.18 3.21
CA ILE A 154 9.70 -3.87 3.75
C ILE A 154 9.72 -3.81 5.29
N GLY A 155 9.36 -2.67 5.88
CA GLY A 155 9.26 -2.50 7.31
C GLY A 155 8.23 -3.45 7.93
N SER A 156 7.00 -3.47 7.41
CA SER A 156 5.96 -4.41 7.86
C SER A 156 6.37 -5.88 7.63
N THR A 157 7.03 -6.19 6.50
CA THR A 157 7.59 -7.53 6.25
C THR A 157 8.57 -7.94 7.36
N ALA A 158 9.46 -7.05 7.76
CA ALA A 158 10.42 -7.31 8.82
C ALA A 158 9.74 -7.51 10.18
N ILE A 159 8.68 -6.75 10.46
CA ILE A 159 7.89 -6.90 11.71
C ILE A 159 7.29 -8.30 11.79
N PHE A 160 6.76 -8.84 10.70
CA PHE A 160 6.09 -10.14 10.68
C PHE A 160 7.03 -11.35 10.59
N LEU A 161 8.22 -11.22 9.97
CA LEU A 161 9.07 -12.38 9.67
C LEU A 161 10.40 -12.43 10.42
N LEU A 162 10.93 -11.29 10.86
CA LEU A 162 12.19 -11.29 11.59
C LEU A 162 11.95 -11.47 13.09
N GLU A 163 12.80 -12.26 13.72
CA GLU A 163 12.85 -12.35 15.18
C GLU A 163 13.31 -11.03 15.78
N ASP A 164 12.83 -10.75 16.99
CA ASP A 164 13.22 -9.54 17.72
C ASP A 164 14.73 -9.58 18.03
N GLY A 165 15.39 -8.46 17.74
CA GLY A 165 16.83 -8.36 17.93
C GLY A 165 17.47 -7.23 17.11
N ALA A 166 18.79 -7.15 17.19
CA ALA A 166 19.57 -6.06 16.62
C ALA A 166 19.43 -5.92 15.08
N GLU A 167 19.24 -7.03 14.36
CA GLU A 167 19.10 -7.01 12.90
C GLU A 167 17.74 -6.40 12.49
N LYS A 168 16.65 -6.83 13.13
CA LYS A 168 15.31 -6.26 12.93
C LYS A 168 15.31 -4.77 13.25
N GLU A 169 15.84 -4.39 14.42
CA GLU A 169 15.89 -3.00 14.84
C GLU A 169 16.73 -2.14 13.88
N LYS A 170 17.87 -2.63 13.41
CA LYS A 170 18.69 -1.93 12.41
C LYS A 170 17.94 -1.70 11.10
N LEU A 171 17.17 -2.70 10.63
CA LEU A 171 16.35 -2.57 9.45
C LEU A 171 15.23 -1.54 9.66
N LEU A 172 14.49 -1.65 10.77
CA LEU A 172 13.41 -0.73 11.10
C LEU A 172 13.90 0.71 11.26
N SER A 173 15.06 0.92 11.92
CA SER A 173 15.69 2.25 12.02
C SER A 173 16.02 2.85 10.66
N ARG A 174 16.50 2.04 9.71
CA ARG A 174 16.76 2.49 8.34
C ARG A 174 15.48 2.89 7.62
N ILE A 175 14.39 2.12 7.77
CA ILE A 175 13.07 2.41 7.19
C ILE A 175 12.49 3.70 7.79
N ARG A 176 12.49 3.84 9.12
CA ARG A 176 12.03 5.05 9.81
C ARG A 176 12.77 6.27 9.30
N TYR A 177 14.09 6.21 9.26
CA TYR A 177 14.92 7.32 8.73
C TYR A 177 14.55 7.68 7.30
N ALA A 178 14.36 6.71 6.41
CA ALA A 178 13.99 6.97 5.02
C ALA A 178 12.61 7.64 4.90
N ILE A 179 11.62 7.17 5.65
CA ILE A 179 10.28 7.76 5.64
C ILE A 179 10.30 9.19 6.22
N GLU A 180 10.91 9.38 7.38
CA GLU A 180 10.95 10.68 8.05
C GLU A 180 11.73 11.74 7.24
N THR A 181 12.90 11.34 6.72
CA THR A 181 13.84 12.28 6.08
C THR A 181 13.48 12.58 4.62
N TYR A 182 12.86 11.63 3.93
CA TYR A 182 12.62 11.79 2.49
C TYR A 182 11.13 11.79 2.14
N TYR A 183 10.38 10.76 2.53
CA TYR A 183 8.97 10.68 2.13
C TYR A 183 8.15 11.84 2.70
N LEU A 184 8.22 12.10 4.00
CA LEU A 184 7.46 13.18 4.63
C LEU A 184 7.88 14.55 4.11
N GLU A 185 9.15 14.76 3.75
CA GLU A 185 9.64 16.00 3.16
C GLU A 185 9.20 16.21 1.70
N GLY A 186 8.68 15.17 1.04
CA GLY A 186 8.04 15.27 -0.28
C GLY A 186 6.69 15.98 -0.30
N PHE A 187 6.12 16.26 0.87
CA PHE A 187 4.88 17.02 1.01
C PHE A 187 5.17 18.47 1.42
N GLY A 188 4.30 19.38 1.03
CA GLY A 188 4.32 20.76 1.53
C GLY A 188 4.19 20.82 3.06
N ALA A 189 4.61 21.90 3.70
CA ALA A 189 4.39 22.13 5.13
C ALA A 189 2.90 22.19 5.48
N ASP A 190 2.04 22.42 4.49
CA ASP A 190 0.58 22.40 4.52
C ASP A 190 -0.05 21.01 4.28
N GLY A 191 0.78 19.98 4.04
CA GLY A 191 0.37 18.60 3.75
C GLY A 191 0.02 18.34 2.29
N ALA A 192 0.21 19.30 1.38
CA ALA A 192 -0.08 19.12 -0.04
C ALA A 192 0.78 18.01 -0.67
N CYS A 193 0.15 17.14 -1.46
CA CYS A 193 0.81 16.13 -2.27
C CYS A 193 0.90 16.58 -3.74
N THR A 194 2.09 16.98 -4.18
CA THR A 194 2.32 17.45 -5.55
C THR A 194 2.26 16.33 -6.59
N GLU A 195 2.33 15.07 -6.20
CA GLU A 195 2.08 13.93 -7.09
C GLU A 195 0.58 13.77 -7.45
N GLY A 196 -0.31 14.39 -6.67
CA GLY A 196 -1.75 14.30 -6.84
C GLY A 196 -2.43 13.26 -5.94
N LEU A 197 -3.77 13.33 -5.92
CA LEU A 197 -4.61 12.56 -4.98
C LEU A 197 -4.44 11.04 -5.12
N GLY A 198 -4.22 10.52 -6.33
CA GLY A 198 -4.04 9.09 -6.56
C GLY A 198 -2.79 8.54 -5.89
N TYR A 199 -1.67 9.19 -6.09
CA TYR A 199 -0.39 8.79 -5.48
C TYR A 199 -0.32 9.13 -3.99
N TRP A 200 -1.01 10.20 -3.53
CA TRP A 200 -1.23 10.41 -2.11
C TRP A 200 -1.86 9.17 -1.46
N GLY A 201 -3.00 8.71 -2.02
CA GLY A 201 -3.70 7.55 -1.48
C GLY A 201 -2.83 6.29 -1.47
N TYR A 202 -2.07 6.06 -2.54
CA TYR A 202 -1.21 4.89 -2.68
C TYR A 202 0.00 4.91 -1.74
N GLY A 203 0.78 5.99 -1.76
CA GLY A 203 1.97 6.11 -0.89
C GLY A 203 1.59 6.21 0.58
N PHE A 204 0.64 7.08 0.91
CA PHE A 204 0.25 7.34 2.29
C PHE A 204 -0.40 6.13 2.96
N MET A 205 -1.21 5.34 2.22
CA MET A 205 -1.74 4.07 2.72
C MET A 205 -0.63 3.13 3.21
N ASN A 206 0.41 2.93 2.42
CA ASN A 206 1.51 2.03 2.76
C ASN A 206 2.35 2.56 3.94
N MET A 207 2.55 3.87 4.03
CA MET A 207 3.20 4.50 5.19
C MET A 207 2.36 4.33 6.46
N VAL A 208 1.05 4.57 6.40
CA VAL A 208 0.15 4.42 7.56
C VAL A 208 0.06 2.96 8.02
N VAL A 209 0.02 1.99 7.08
CA VAL A 209 0.09 0.56 7.43
C VAL A 209 1.34 0.27 8.25
N PHE A 210 2.50 0.67 7.76
CA PHE A 210 3.76 0.49 8.49
C PHE A 210 3.76 1.21 9.84
N ALA A 211 3.25 2.45 9.89
CA ALA A 211 3.16 3.22 11.14
C ALA A 211 2.32 2.49 12.19
N MET A 212 1.19 1.90 11.80
CA MET A 212 0.32 1.14 12.70
C MET A 212 0.96 -0.18 13.15
N ASP A 213 1.65 -0.89 12.25
CA ASP A 213 2.40 -2.12 12.59
C ASP A 213 3.56 -1.78 13.53
N GLN A 214 4.30 -0.71 13.26
CA GLN A 214 5.41 -0.25 14.10
C GLN A 214 4.92 0.19 15.48
N ARG A 215 3.83 0.93 15.57
CA ARG A 215 3.22 1.35 16.85
C ARG A 215 2.72 0.16 17.67
N ALA A 216 2.23 -0.88 17.01
CA ALA A 216 1.84 -2.12 17.68
C ALA A 216 3.04 -2.89 18.24
N LEU A 217 4.19 -2.84 17.57
CA LEU A 217 5.43 -3.44 18.01
C LEU A 217 6.10 -2.63 19.13
N ASP A 218 6.20 -1.32 18.93
CA ASP A 218 6.82 -0.36 19.86
C ASP A 218 5.96 0.91 19.98
N PRO A 219 5.10 1.00 21.02
CA PRO A 219 4.25 2.17 21.22
C PRO A 219 5.00 3.48 21.53
N THR A 220 6.31 3.42 21.79
CA THR A 220 7.11 4.62 22.07
C THR A 220 7.50 5.37 20.79
N TYR A 221 7.35 4.74 19.63
CA TYR A 221 7.60 5.33 18.32
C TYR A 221 6.32 5.32 17.47
N ASP A 222 5.81 6.50 17.18
CA ASP A 222 4.55 6.67 16.46
C ASP A 222 4.64 7.74 15.35
N LEU A 223 4.80 7.29 14.10
CA LEU A 223 4.78 8.16 12.90
C LEU A 223 3.44 8.89 12.73
N THR A 224 2.33 8.35 13.26
CA THR A 224 1.02 8.98 13.15
C THR A 224 0.87 10.17 14.10
N ALA A 225 1.73 10.28 15.12
CA ALA A 225 1.73 11.41 16.05
C ALA A 225 2.50 12.65 15.53
N PHE A 226 3.14 12.56 14.36
CA PHE A 226 3.86 13.68 13.79
C PHE A 226 2.88 14.72 13.22
N GLU A 227 3.06 15.99 13.54
CA GLU A 227 2.25 17.10 13.01
C GLU A 227 2.18 17.08 11.47
N LYS A 228 3.28 16.75 10.82
CA LYS A 228 3.36 16.63 9.37
C LYS A 228 2.44 15.52 8.83
N THR A 229 2.39 14.39 9.52
CA THR A 229 1.54 13.25 9.13
C THR A 229 0.05 13.62 9.23
N GLU A 230 -0.34 14.32 10.28
CA GLU A 230 -1.70 14.82 10.44
C GLU A 230 -2.09 15.79 9.31
N LYS A 231 -1.21 16.74 8.97
CA LYS A 231 -1.44 17.66 7.84
C LYS A 231 -1.60 16.93 6.50
N ILE A 232 -0.78 15.90 6.26
CA ILE A 232 -0.89 15.05 5.06
C ILE A 232 -2.22 14.29 5.05
N ALA A 233 -2.72 13.84 6.21
CA ALA A 233 -3.99 13.13 6.32
C ALA A 233 -5.17 13.99 5.84
N HIS A 234 -5.15 15.29 6.09
CA HIS A 234 -6.17 16.26 5.68
C HIS A 234 -6.14 16.60 4.16
N PHE A 235 -5.13 16.17 3.41
CA PHE A 235 -5.04 16.51 1.99
C PHE A 235 -6.22 15.98 1.17
N GLN A 236 -6.69 14.76 1.45
CA GLN A 236 -7.80 14.13 0.72
C GLN A 236 -9.06 15.01 0.72
N GLU A 237 -9.48 15.51 1.87
CA GLU A 237 -10.73 16.27 1.99
C GLU A 237 -10.69 17.60 1.24
N LYS A 238 -9.49 18.18 1.06
CA LYS A 238 -9.29 19.39 0.28
C LYS A 238 -9.49 19.15 -1.24
N CYS A 239 -9.34 17.91 -1.68
CA CYS A 239 -9.31 17.53 -3.09
C CYS A 239 -10.68 17.15 -3.68
N TYR A 240 -11.72 16.92 -2.87
CA TYR A 240 -13.02 16.45 -3.35
C TYR A 240 -14.04 17.59 -3.52
N PHE A 241 -14.84 17.48 -4.59
CA PHE A 241 -15.99 18.31 -4.91
C PHE A 241 -17.26 17.47 -5.00
N ALA A 242 -18.41 18.13 -5.26
CA ALA A 242 -19.66 17.42 -5.54
C ALA A 242 -19.54 16.44 -6.72
N HIS A 243 -20.39 15.43 -6.71
CA HIS A 243 -20.51 14.45 -7.80
C HIS A 243 -19.23 13.66 -8.08
N GLY A 244 -18.38 13.40 -7.05
CA GLY A 244 -17.15 12.64 -7.16
C GLY A 244 -16.07 13.30 -8.01
N ARG A 245 -16.20 14.59 -8.25
CA ARG A 245 -15.14 15.35 -8.90
C ARG A 245 -14.02 15.62 -7.92
N THR A 246 -12.81 15.52 -8.42
CA THR A 246 -11.60 15.82 -7.68
C THR A 246 -10.77 16.84 -8.42
N ILE A 247 -9.85 17.49 -7.71
CA ILE A 247 -8.82 18.28 -8.38
C ILE A 247 -8.08 17.39 -9.38
N SER A 248 -7.70 17.98 -10.52
CA SER A 248 -6.98 17.27 -11.60
C SER A 248 -5.52 17.70 -11.72
N PHE A 249 -4.95 18.21 -10.64
CA PHE A 249 -3.54 18.59 -10.62
C PHE A 249 -2.65 17.34 -10.68
N SER A 250 -1.48 17.47 -11.33
CA SER A 250 -0.53 16.38 -11.54
C SER A 250 -1.17 15.14 -12.18
N GLU A 251 -1.00 13.97 -11.64
CA GLU A 251 -1.57 12.70 -12.12
C GLU A 251 -3.07 12.51 -11.75
N GLY A 252 -3.74 13.57 -11.34
CA GLY A 252 -5.14 13.54 -10.97
C GLY A 252 -6.09 13.34 -12.16
N SER A 253 -7.06 12.43 -12.05
CA SER A 253 -8.04 12.13 -13.11
C SER A 253 -9.22 13.08 -13.18
N GLY A 254 -9.40 14.02 -12.24
CA GLY A 254 -10.59 14.86 -12.09
C GLY A 254 -11.86 14.11 -11.66
N LYS A 255 -11.81 12.78 -11.55
CA LYS A 255 -12.85 11.89 -11.03
C LYS A 255 -12.20 10.78 -10.23
N GLY A 256 -11.91 11.05 -8.96
CA GLY A 256 -11.28 10.11 -8.06
C GLY A 256 -12.28 9.32 -7.23
N LYS A 257 -11.92 8.09 -6.90
CA LYS A 257 -12.53 7.33 -5.81
C LYS A 257 -11.54 7.30 -4.65
N TYR A 258 -12.04 7.45 -3.44
CA TYR A 258 -11.16 7.46 -2.27
C TYR A 258 -11.06 6.08 -1.60
N PRO A 259 -9.91 5.77 -0.97
CA PRO A 259 -9.71 4.52 -0.23
C PRO A 259 -10.44 4.61 1.11
N MET A 260 -11.62 3.96 1.22
CA MET A 260 -12.46 3.99 2.42
C MET A 260 -11.69 3.57 3.67
N GLY A 261 -10.91 2.49 3.59
CA GLY A 261 -10.19 1.97 4.75
C GLY A 261 -9.16 2.95 5.31
N LEU A 262 -8.38 3.59 4.42
CA LEU A 262 -7.45 4.64 4.86
C LEU A 262 -8.20 5.80 5.51
N THR A 263 -9.30 6.27 4.90
CA THR A 263 -10.10 7.38 5.44
C THR A 263 -10.65 7.05 6.82
N CYS A 264 -11.15 5.82 7.03
CA CYS A 264 -11.62 5.35 8.33
C CYS A 264 -10.50 5.34 9.38
N CYS A 265 -9.31 4.82 9.03
CA CYS A 265 -8.15 4.83 9.91
C CYS A 265 -7.72 6.25 10.28
N LEU A 266 -7.68 7.16 9.30
CA LEU A 266 -7.32 8.55 9.55
C LEU A 266 -8.36 9.27 10.44
N ALA A 267 -9.65 8.97 10.28
CA ALA A 267 -10.70 9.55 11.12
C ALA A 267 -10.68 9.01 12.56
N ASP A 268 -10.19 7.79 12.78
CA ASP A 268 -9.93 7.25 14.11
C ASP A 268 -8.70 7.92 14.77
N LEU A 269 -7.66 8.18 13.98
CA LEU A 269 -6.45 8.85 14.44
C LEU A 269 -6.64 10.36 14.68
N TYR A 270 -7.34 11.03 13.77
CA TYR A 270 -7.55 12.48 13.73
C TYR A 270 -9.04 12.79 13.65
N ARG A 271 -9.63 13.23 14.74
CA ARG A 271 -11.09 13.34 14.95
C ARG A 271 -11.83 14.33 14.06
N ASP A 272 -11.13 15.21 13.37
CA ASP A 272 -11.70 16.25 12.51
C ASP A 272 -11.63 15.91 11.02
N ILE A 273 -11.11 14.75 10.63
CA ILE A 273 -11.14 14.25 9.25
C ILE A 273 -12.58 14.18 8.74
N ARG A 274 -12.81 14.78 7.58
CA ARG A 274 -14.10 14.79 6.88
C ARG A 274 -14.12 13.77 5.76
N PHE A 275 -15.25 13.13 5.57
CA PHE A 275 -15.43 12.10 4.56
C PHE A 275 -16.02 12.69 3.27
N PRO A 276 -15.45 12.37 2.10
CA PRO A 276 -16.19 12.51 0.84
C PRO A 276 -17.45 11.66 0.86
N ASP A 277 -18.44 11.98 0.00
CA ASP A 277 -19.67 11.19 -0.09
C ASP A 277 -19.34 9.69 -0.28
N PRO A 278 -19.89 8.80 0.57
CA PRO A 278 -19.61 7.35 0.52
C PRO A 278 -19.86 6.69 -0.83
N VAL A 279 -20.71 7.27 -1.68
CA VAL A 279 -20.94 6.79 -3.06
C VAL A 279 -19.65 6.82 -3.91
N TYR A 280 -18.69 7.64 -3.55
CA TYR A 280 -17.40 7.75 -4.24
C TYR A 280 -16.29 6.93 -3.59
N ALA A 281 -16.61 6.17 -2.55
CA ALA A 281 -15.63 5.25 -1.96
C ALA A 281 -15.20 4.20 -2.99
N ARG A 282 -13.91 3.87 -2.99
CA ARG A 282 -13.40 2.75 -3.78
C ARG A 282 -13.88 1.45 -3.14
N GLY A 283 -14.57 0.63 -3.92
CA GLY A 283 -14.88 -0.74 -3.47
C GLY A 283 -13.63 -1.60 -3.36
N PHE A 284 -13.68 -2.65 -2.56
CA PHE A 284 -12.54 -3.55 -2.32
C PHE A 284 -11.97 -4.22 -3.57
N THR A 285 -12.72 -4.30 -4.65
CA THR A 285 -12.27 -4.84 -5.95
C THR A 285 -11.91 -3.74 -6.96
N GLY A 286 -11.86 -2.49 -6.56
CA GLY A 286 -11.67 -1.33 -7.44
C GLY A 286 -10.21 -1.07 -7.82
N ASP A 287 -9.27 -1.62 -7.09
CA ASP A 287 -7.85 -1.55 -7.44
C ASP A 287 -7.48 -2.66 -8.44
N ARG A 288 -6.93 -2.25 -9.59
CA ARG A 288 -6.51 -3.18 -10.66
C ARG A 288 -5.27 -3.99 -10.31
N CYS A 289 -4.48 -3.52 -9.34
CA CYS A 289 -3.25 -4.18 -8.89
C CYS A 289 -3.51 -5.20 -7.78
N TRP A 290 -4.75 -5.26 -7.26
CA TRP A 290 -5.13 -6.15 -6.15
C TRP A 290 -4.28 -5.94 -4.90
N ASN A 291 -4.03 -4.67 -4.59
CA ASN A 291 -3.20 -4.25 -3.48
C ASN A 291 -3.73 -4.80 -2.15
N TRP A 292 -2.90 -5.59 -1.49
CA TRP A 292 -3.27 -6.28 -0.26
C TRP A 292 -3.62 -5.33 0.87
N ASN A 293 -2.91 -4.22 1.01
CA ASN A 293 -3.18 -3.24 2.05
C ASN A 293 -4.57 -2.60 1.90
N GLU A 294 -4.98 -2.26 0.67
CA GLU A 294 -6.34 -1.76 0.44
C GLU A 294 -7.39 -2.85 0.72
N LEU A 295 -7.13 -4.09 0.31
CA LEU A 295 -8.08 -5.19 0.44
C LEU A 295 -8.25 -5.65 1.89
N TYR A 296 -7.17 -6.07 2.54
CA TYR A 296 -7.23 -6.66 3.87
C TYR A 296 -7.20 -5.61 4.97
N THR A 297 -6.17 -4.76 4.99
CA THR A 297 -6.00 -3.76 6.04
C THR A 297 -7.08 -2.68 5.93
N GLY A 298 -7.40 -2.24 4.71
CA GLY A 298 -8.50 -1.30 4.46
C GLY A 298 -9.86 -1.86 4.88
N TRP A 299 -10.14 -3.15 4.62
CA TRP A 299 -11.35 -3.80 5.12
C TRP A 299 -11.39 -3.84 6.65
N ARG A 300 -10.31 -4.22 7.32
CA ARG A 300 -10.23 -4.24 8.79
C ARG A 300 -10.49 -2.87 9.39
N TRP A 301 -9.84 -1.84 8.89
CA TRP A 301 -10.01 -0.47 9.37
C TRP A 301 -11.43 0.04 9.15
N THR A 302 -12.02 -0.24 7.98
CA THR A 302 -13.42 0.12 7.71
C THR A 302 -14.37 -0.57 8.69
N LYS A 303 -14.21 -1.88 8.89
CA LYS A 303 -15.04 -2.66 9.82
C LYS A 303 -14.93 -2.12 11.24
N GLN A 304 -13.70 -1.96 11.75
CA GLN A 304 -13.45 -1.47 13.10
C GLN A 304 -14.07 -0.08 13.32
N TYR A 305 -13.80 0.86 12.41
CA TYR A 305 -14.34 2.21 12.50
C TYR A 305 -15.88 2.24 12.53
N LEU A 306 -16.54 1.47 11.68
CA LEU A 306 -18.00 1.40 11.65
C LEU A 306 -18.58 0.76 12.92
N GLU A 307 -17.94 -0.27 13.47
CA GLU A 307 -18.30 -0.88 14.76
C GLU A 307 -18.11 0.12 15.91
N ASP A 308 -17.05 0.89 15.91
CA ASP A 308 -16.78 1.91 16.94
C ASP A 308 -17.77 3.08 16.88
N VAL A 309 -18.19 3.49 15.67
CA VAL A 309 -19.27 4.47 15.48
C VAL A 309 -20.61 3.91 16.00
N GLU A 310 -20.95 2.66 15.66
CA GLU A 310 -22.19 2.01 16.12
C GLU A 310 -22.23 1.88 17.64
N ASN A 311 -21.11 1.58 18.27
CA ASN A 311 -20.97 1.48 19.73
C ASN A 311 -20.80 2.84 20.45
N GLY A 312 -20.78 3.96 19.72
CA GLY A 312 -20.62 5.30 20.27
C GLY A 312 -19.22 5.59 20.85
N ILE A 313 -18.21 4.83 20.44
CA ILE A 313 -16.80 5.02 20.82
C ILE A 313 -16.18 6.18 20.02
N VAL A 314 -16.53 6.27 18.74
CA VAL A 314 -16.09 7.31 17.79
C VAL A 314 -17.31 8.04 17.25
N GLU A 315 -17.19 9.34 16.96
CA GLU A 315 -18.25 10.11 16.32
C GLU A 315 -18.49 9.62 14.89
N ALA A 316 -19.75 9.74 14.43
CA ALA A 316 -20.10 9.45 13.04
C ALA A 316 -19.31 10.34 12.07
N PRO A 317 -19.03 9.87 10.85
CA PRO A 317 -18.26 10.63 9.87
C PRO A 317 -18.86 12.01 9.60
N LYS A 318 -18.01 13.03 9.63
CA LYS A 318 -18.40 14.40 9.28
C LYS A 318 -18.33 14.54 7.74
N PRO A 319 -19.46 14.82 7.05
CA PRO A 319 -19.44 14.97 5.61
C PRO A 319 -18.73 16.25 5.16
N LEU A 320 -18.12 16.21 3.99
CA LEU A 320 -17.66 17.42 3.32
C LEU A 320 -18.88 18.28 2.97
N ALA A 321 -18.96 19.50 3.50
CA ALA A 321 -20.09 20.42 3.27
C ALA A 321 -19.62 21.87 3.26
N GLY A 322 -20.37 22.70 2.54
CA GLY A 322 -20.24 24.16 2.56
C GLY A 322 -19.27 24.74 1.54
N ALA A 323 -19.34 26.06 1.42
CA ALA A 323 -18.38 26.85 0.64
C ALA A 323 -17.07 26.97 1.42
N GLU A 324 -15.96 26.75 0.76
CA GLU A 324 -14.66 26.75 1.40
C GLU A 324 -13.55 27.19 0.44
N VAL A 325 -12.57 27.88 0.97
CA VAL A 325 -11.37 28.28 0.24
C VAL A 325 -10.19 27.62 0.91
N GLU A 326 -9.50 26.75 0.18
CA GLU A 326 -8.30 26.07 0.63
C GLU A 326 -7.08 26.66 -0.07
N PHE A 327 -6.13 27.10 0.72
CA PHE A 327 -4.82 27.48 0.22
C PHE A 327 -3.79 26.40 0.57
N LEU A 328 -3.04 25.98 -0.43
CA LEU A 328 -1.91 25.08 -0.31
C LEU A 328 -0.69 25.83 -0.87
N PRO A 329 -0.10 26.72 -0.07
CA PRO A 329 0.92 27.68 -0.54
C PRO A 329 2.20 27.02 -1.05
N ASP A 330 2.61 25.88 -0.47
CA ASP A 330 3.80 25.17 -0.90
C ASP A 330 3.63 24.51 -2.26
N ALA A 331 2.40 24.15 -2.62
CA ALA A 331 2.05 23.65 -3.95
C ALA A 331 1.59 24.76 -4.92
N GLU A 332 1.49 26.01 -4.43
CA GLU A 332 0.93 27.16 -5.16
C GLU A 332 -0.53 26.92 -5.65
N TRP A 333 -1.31 26.15 -4.86
CA TRP A 333 -2.68 25.81 -5.19
C TRP A 333 -3.68 26.60 -4.36
N CYS A 334 -4.75 27.04 -5.04
CA CYS A 334 -5.96 27.60 -4.43
C CYS A 334 -7.17 26.80 -4.93
N ILE A 335 -7.93 26.24 -3.99
CA ILE A 335 -9.08 25.40 -4.28
C ILE A 335 -10.32 26.09 -3.74
N LEU A 336 -11.26 26.43 -4.62
CA LEU A 336 -12.52 27.09 -4.27
C LEU A 336 -13.67 26.07 -4.36
N ARG A 337 -14.37 25.85 -3.26
CA ARG A 337 -15.64 25.08 -3.24
C ARG A 337 -16.81 26.05 -3.06
N GLY A 338 -17.80 25.98 -3.93
CA GLY A 338 -19.05 26.72 -3.82
C GLY A 338 -20.02 26.09 -2.80
N GLU A 339 -21.12 26.79 -2.48
CA GLU A 339 -22.15 26.34 -1.51
C GLU A 339 -22.74 24.96 -1.81
N HIS A 340 -22.77 24.57 -3.07
CA HIS A 340 -23.22 23.25 -3.50
C HIS A 340 -22.07 22.28 -3.75
N ASN A 341 -20.90 22.54 -3.13
CA ASN A 341 -19.69 21.73 -3.31
C ASN A 341 -19.28 21.62 -4.79
N THR A 342 -19.52 22.68 -5.58
CA THR A 342 -19.10 22.78 -6.98
C THR A 342 -17.79 23.54 -7.06
N ALA A 343 -16.81 23.00 -7.81
CA ALA A 343 -15.57 23.70 -8.14
C ALA A 343 -15.90 24.90 -9.07
N VAL A 344 -15.31 26.04 -8.79
CA VAL A 344 -15.27 27.21 -9.67
C VAL A 344 -13.83 27.43 -10.09
#